data_53810d91842622c4346f86d6e2654770
#
_entry.id   53810d91842622c4346f86d6e2654770
#
_cell.length_a   1.000
_cell.length_b   1.000
_cell.length_c   1.000
_cell.angle_alpha   90.00
_cell.angle_beta   90.00
_cell.angle_gamma   90.00
#
_symmetry.space_group_name_H-M   'P 1'
#
loop_
_entity.id
_entity.type
_entity.pdbx_description
1 polymer ?
#
loop_
_entity_poly.entity_id
_entity_poly.type
_entity_poly.pdbx_seq_one_letter_code
_entity_poly.pdbx_strand_id
1 'polypeptide(L)'
;TSTAQLTFTVTGINDNDPVAVDDTDTVKRDASITRDAGSAFDVDSDDTDADSDSLTISEVRTGQVEGGGRGGSGSVGTTLVGTYGTLTLNADGSYTYAADQDAANSLKRGDSAIDYFNYTVTDGSRTDTGVIAITVNGISDPPVPRDDTLAVDAGATATKNAVKGVLKNDTDPDGDTLTVDSIRTGRENKTGTSGTVGTALTGSYGDLTINSDGSYEYSANNAGRLNPGETAVEYFTYTATDTDTSVAAQIAITVTGINDPPEVLYPVRDPNIVVGEP
;
A
#
# COMPACT_ATOMS: atom_id res chain seq x y z
N THR A 1 -47.82 -47.06 58.89
CA THR A 1 -46.41 -46.89 58.66
C THR A 1 -46.18 -45.70 57.72
N SER A 2 -45.65 -44.60 58.25
CA SER A 2 -45.22 -43.44 57.48
C SER A 2 -43.75 -43.61 57.19
N THR A 3 -43.36 -43.55 55.93
CA THR A 3 -41.98 -43.54 55.47
C THR A 3 -41.52 -42.06 55.35
N ALA A 4 -40.45 -41.70 56.04
CA ALA A 4 -39.75 -40.44 55.82
C ALA A 4 -38.66 -40.65 54.78
N GLN A 5 -38.56 -39.74 53.80
CA GLN A 5 -37.49 -39.71 52.82
C GLN A 5 -36.46 -38.67 53.31
N LEU A 6 -35.19 -39.09 53.39
CA LEU A 6 -34.07 -38.19 53.65
C LEU A 6 -33.37 -37.92 52.33
N THR A 7 -33.33 -36.64 51.92
CA THR A 7 -32.62 -36.19 50.73
C THR A 7 -31.32 -35.57 51.13
N PHE A 8 -30.19 -36.02 50.60
CA PHE A 8 -28.90 -35.40 50.72
C PHE A 8 -28.62 -34.64 49.44
N THR A 9 -28.33 -33.36 49.51
CA THR A 9 -27.77 -32.58 48.41
C THR A 9 -26.28 -32.52 48.61
N VAL A 10 -25.52 -33.05 47.66
CA VAL A 10 -24.07 -32.88 47.59
C VAL A 10 -23.83 -31.74 46.59
N THR A 11 -23.29 -30.63 47.08
CA THR A 11 -22.81 -29.54 46.24
C THR A 11 -21.35 -29.79 45.92
N GLY A 12 -20.99 -29.70 44.65
CA GLY A 12 -19.59 -29.64 44.27
C GLY A 12 -18.92 -28.38 44.86
N ILE A 13 -17.62 -28.47 45.07
CA ILE A 13 -16.79 -27.32 45.45
C ILE A 13 -15.97 -26.96 44.26
N ASN A 14 -15.75 -25.66 44.06
CA ASN A 14 -14.80 -25.14 43.09
C ASN A 14 -13.37 -25.29 43.67
N ASP A 15 -12.67 -26.35 43.37
CA ASP A 15 -11.36 -26.69 43.91
C ASP A 15 -10.25 -26.89 42.85
N ASN A 16 -10.59 -26.85 41.58
CA ASN A 16 -9.63 -26.83 40.49
C ASN A 16 -9.36 -25.41 40.01
N ASP A 17 -8.16 -25.20 39.47
CA ASP A 17 -7.80 -23.94 38.82
C ASP A 17 -8.26 -23.98 37.34
N PRO A 18 -8.74 -22.89 36.75
CA PRO A 18 -8.96 -22.80 35.33
C PRO A 18 -7.61 -22.99 34.58
N VAL A 19 -7.67 -23.42 33.34
CA VAL A 19 -6.50 -23.58 32.47
C VAL A 19 -6.70 -22.70 31.25
N ALA A 20 -5.90 -21.64 31.15
CA ALA A 20 -5.83 -20.77 29.99
C ALA A 20 -4.88 -21.37 28.93
N VAL A 21 -5.27 -21.28 27.69
CA VAL A 21 -4.49 -21.75 26.52
C VAL A 21 -4.09 -20.57 25.66
N ASP A 22 -2.83 -20.52 25.20
CA ASP A 22 -2.33 -19.42 24.40
C ASP A 22 -3.01 -19.37 23.01
N ASP A 23 -3.40 -18.18 22.60
CA ASP A 23 -4.10 -17.89 21.35
C ASP A 23 -3.22 -17.27 20.30
N THR A 24 -3.55 -17.49 19.04
CA THR A 24 -2.87 -16.85 17.91
C THR A 24 -3.84 -16.35 16.87
N ASP A 25 -3.55 -15.19 16.29
CA ASP A 25 -4.31 -14.66 15.16
C ASP A 25 -3.39 -13.91 14.19
N THR A 26 -3.94 -13.55 13.03
CA THR A 26 -3.19 -12.87 11.97
C THR A 26 -4.03 -11.76 11.34
N VAL A 27 -3.40 -10.61 11.14
CA VAL A 27 -4.00 -9.44 10.49
C VAL A 27 -3.00 -8.80 9.54
N LYS A 28 -3.49 -8.11 8.50
CA LYS A 28 -2.65 -7.21 7.71
C LYS A 28 -2.56 -5.85 8.40
N ARG A 29 -1.45 -5.12 8.25
CA ARG A 29 -1.41 -3.72 8.68
C ARG A 29 -2.56 -2.94 8.03
N ASP A 30 -3.01 -1.87 8.65
CA ASP A 30 -4.17 -1.05 8.25
C ASP A 30 -5.51 -1.80 8.22
N ALA A 31 -5.57 -3.01 8.77
CA ALA A 31 -6.78 -3.81 8.85
C ALA A 31 -7.15 -4.11 10.30
N SER A 32 -8.38 -4.58 10.49
CA SER A 32 -8.91 -5.00 11.78
C SER A 32 -9.46 -6.41 11.68
N ILE A 33 -9.41 -7.14 12.79
CA ILE A 33 -10.07 -8.43 12.99
C ILE A 33 -11.06 -8.31 14.15
N THR A 34 -12.12 -9.07 14.08
CA THR A 34 -13.11 -9.23 15.15
C THR A 34 -13.34 -10.73 15.37
N ARG A 35 -13.37 -11.14 16.64
CA ARG A 35 -13.70 -12.48 17.07
C ARG A 35 -14.89 -12.40 18.03
N ASP A 36 -15.96 -13.07 17.67
CA ASP A 36 -17.17 -13.13 18.46
C ASP A 36 -17.05 -14.22 19.53
N ALA A 37 -17.66 -14.02 20.69
CA ALA A 37 -17.70 -15.01 21.76
C ALA A 37 -18.26 -16.36 21.28
N GLY A 38 -17.63 -17.45 21.70
CA GLY A 38 -17.97 -18.81 21.29
C GLY A 38 -17.56 -19.15 19.85
N SER A 39 -16.78 -18.28 19.20
CA SER A 39 -16.11 -18.62 17.95
C SER A 39 -14.87 -19.49 18.23
N ALA A 40 -14.43 -20.31 17.28
CA ALA A 40 -13.22 -21.14 17.44
C ALA A 40 -11.91 -20.32 17.52
N PHE A 41 -12.01 -18.98 17.55
CA PHE A 41 -10.89 -18.03 17.56
C PHE A 41 -11.03 -16.93 18.61
N ASP A 42 -11.99 -17.03 19.52
CA ASP A 42 -12.03 -16.20 20.71
C ASP A 42 -11.07 -16.76 21.77
N VAL A 43 -10.64 -15.93 22.69
CA VAL A 43 -9.55 -16.28 23.62
C VAL A 43 -9.98 -17.24 24.73
N ASP A 44 -11.27 -17.56 24.86
CA ASP A 44 -11.76 -18.49 25.88
C ASP A 44 -12.35 -19.79 25.29
N SER A 45 -12.21 -19.99 23.96
CA SER A 45 -12.86 -21.14 23.27
C SER A 45 -12.24 -22.49 23.62
N ASP A 46 -10.98 -22.51 24.00
CA ASP A 46 -10.20 -23.70 24.38
C ASP A 46 -9.68 -23.64 25.83
N ASP A 47 -9.97 -22.55 26.55
CA ASP A 47 -9.78 -22.46 27.98
C ASP A 47 -10.73 -23.43 28.69
N THR A 48 -10.26 -24.09 29.72
CA THR A 48 -11.01 -25.16 30.40
C THR A 48 -11.00 -25.01 31.92
N ASP A 49 -12.04 -25.55 32.51
CA ASP A 49 -12.14 -25.75 33.94
C ASP A 49 -12.57 -27.18 34.28
N ALA A 50 -11.86 -27.86 35.20
CA ALA A 50 -12.12 -29.26 35.50
C ALA A 50 -13.42 -29.46 36.31
N ASP A 51 -13.90 -28.43 37.02
CA ASP A 51 -15.19 -28.42 37.73
C ASP A 51 -16.35 -28.06 36.81
N SER A 52 -16.02 -27.66 35.53
CA SER A 52 -16.96 -27.15 34.53
C SER A 52 -17.63 -25.83 34.94
N ASP A 53 -16.91 -25.02 35.67
CA ASP A 53 -17.35 -23.67 36.00
C ASP A 53 -17.28 -22.74 34.79
N SER A 54 -18.10 -21.69 34.80
CA SER A 54 -18.10 -20.70 33.73
C SER A 54 -16.89 -19.79 33.86
N LEU A 55 -16.10 -19.73 32.79
CA LEU A 55 -14.91 -18.89 32.68
C LEU A 55 -15.29 -17.48 32.19
N THR A 56 -14.52 -16.50 32.64
CA THR A 56 -14.61 -15.11 32.18
C THR A 56 -13.23 -14.46 32.20
N ILE A 57 -13.01 -13.52 31.27
CA ILE A 57 -11.77 -12.71 31.27
C ILE A 57 -11.89 -11.61 32.30
N SER A 58 -10.91 -11.55 33.21
CA SER A 58 -10.89 -10.59 34.33
C SER A 58 -9.82 -9.51 34.20
N GLU A 59 -8.76 -9.73 33.44
CA GLU A 59 -7.66 -8.79 33.24
C GLU A 59 -7.06 -8.93 31.84
N VAL A 60 -6.52 -7.81 31.30
CA VAL A 60 -5.75 -7.77 30.05
C VAL A 60 -4.55 -6.85 30.22
N ARG A 61 -3.39 -7.24 29.64
CA ARG A 61 -2.12 -6.49 29.67
C ARG A 61 -1.39 -6.59 28.35
N THR A 62 -0.52 -5.63 28.05
CA THR A 62 0.43 -5.76 26.94
C THR A 62 1.63 -6.64 27.34
N GLY A 63 2.22 -7.37 26.37
CA GLY A 63 3.44 -8.14 26.53
C GLY A 63 3.25 -9.66 26.49
N GLN A 64 4.35 -10.39 26.46
CA GLN A 64 4.40 -11.85 26.26
C GLN A 64 4.51 -12.67 27.56
N VAL A 65 4.65 -12.03 28.71
CA VAL A 65 4.96 -12.74 29.96
C VAL A 65 3.71 -13.04 30.75
N GLU A 66 3.37 -14.30 30.88
CA GLU A 66 2.33 -14.80 31.79
C GLU A 66 2.62 -14.43 33.25
N GLY A 67 1.57 -14.30 34.04
CA GLY A 67 1.70 -14.20 35.50
C GLY A 67 2.24 -12.89 36.04
N GLY A 68 1.95 -11.75 35.40
CA GLY A 68 2.25 -10.43 35.95
C GLY A 68 3.43 -9.73 35.28
N GLY A 69 3.58 -9.93 33.99
CA GLY A 69 4.59 -9.29 33.16
C GLY A 69 4.55 -7.76 33.21
N ARG A 70 5.64 -7.14 32.81
CA ARG A 70 5.91 -5.70 32.90
C ARG A 70 5.12 -4.82 31.90
N GLY A 71 4.07 -5.37 31.27
CA GLY A 71 3.25 -4.64 30.32
C GLY A 71 2.30 -3.65 30.97
N GLY A 72 1.78 -2.71 30.17
CA GLY A 72 0.71 -1.82 30.60
C GLY A 72 -0.56 -2.61 30.86
N SER A 73 -1.23 -2.38 32.02
CA SER A 73 -2.53 -2.98 32.27
C SER A 73 -3.64 -2.21 31.57
N GLY A 74 -4.60 -2.94 30.99
CA GLY A 74 -5.86 -2.43 30.47
C GLY A 74 -7.05 -2.86 31.33
N SER A 75 -8.20 -2.30 31.06
CA SER A 75 -9.47 -2.78 31.59
C SER A 75 -10.17 -3.59 30.51
N VAL A 76 -10.71 -4.74 30.89
CA VAL A 76 -11.55 -5.57 30.04
C VAL A 76 -12.69 -4.74 29.46
N GLY A 77 -12.97 -4.90 28.16
CA GLY A 77 -13.96 -4.12 27.41
C GLY A 77 -13.51 -2.71 27.01
N THR A 78 -12.25 -2.33 27.27
CA THR A 78 -11.69 -1.05 26.85
C THR A 78 -10.46 -1.26 25.96
N THR A 79 -10.19 -0.28 25.09
CA THR A 79 -9.06 -0.33 24.17
C THR A 79 -7.72 -0.29 24.92
N LEU A 80 -6.85 -1.24 24.62
CA LEU A 80 -5.48 -1.33 25.11
C LEU A 80 -4.52 -1.17 23.94
N VAL A 81 -3.60 -0.22 24.01
CA VAL A 81 -2.62 0.07 22.97
C VAL A 81 -1.44 -0.90 23.09
N GLY A 82 -1.22 -1.70 22.05
CA GLY A 82 -0.07 -2.57 21.86
C GLY A 82 1.07 -1.88 21.13
N THR A 83 1.99 -2.67 20.58
CA THR A 83 3.13 -2.16 19.79
C THR A 83 2.71 -1.87 18.35
N TYR A 84 1.94 -2.75 17.74
CA TYR A 84 1.56 -2.70 16.34
C TYR A 84 0.08 -2.37 16.15
N GLY A 85 -0.73 -2.46 17.20
CA GLY A 85 -2.16 -2.21 17.09
C GLY A 85 -2.85 -1.95 18.44
N THR A 86 -4.17 -1.86 18.37
CA THR A 86 -5.04 -1.67 19.52
C THR A 86 -5.96 -2.87 19.71
N LEU A 87 -5.99 -3.42 20.91
CA LEU A 87 -6.85 -4.55 21.32
C LEU A 87 -7.98 -4.06 22.20
N THR A 88 -9.20 -4.53 21.96
CA THR A 88 -10.32 -4.49 22.92
C THR A 88 -10.75 -5.92 23.18
N LEU A 89 -10.50 -6.42 24.39
CA LEU A 89 -10.86 -7.76 24.83
C LEU A 89 -12.02 -7.67 25.84
N ASN A 90 -13.09 -8.40 25.59
CA ASN A 90 -14.28 -8.43 26.43
C ASN A 90 -14.25 -9.58 27.45
N ALA A 91 -15.11 -9.50 28.45
CA ALA A 91 -15.19 -10.51 29.52
C ALA A 91 -15.67 -11.90 29.04
N ASP A 92 -16.29 -11.97 27.87
CA ASP A 92 -16.79 -13.18 27.24
C ASP A 92 -15.80 -13.77 26.21
N GLY A 93 -14.54 -13.34 26.23
CA GLY A 93 -13.48 -13.79 25.34
C GLY A 93 -13.52 -13.17 23.92
N SER A 94 -14.61 -12.49 23.56
CA SER A 94 -14.68 -11.80 22.27
C SER A 94 -13.69 -10.64 22.22
N TYR A 95 -13.12 -10.36 21.04
CA TYR A 95 -12.19 -9.24 20.90
C TYR A 95 -12.21 -8.60 19.52
N THR A 96 -11.71 -7.38 19.49
CA THR A 96 -11.33 -6.67 18.27
C THR A 96 -9.87 -6.24 18.36
N TYR A 97 -9.14 -6.39 17.28
CA TYR A 97 -7.80 -5.87 17.14
C TYR A 97 -7.66 -5.08 15.84
N ALA A 98 -7.13 -3.87 15.92
CA ALA A 98 -6.82 -3.04 14.76
C ALA A 98 -5.30 -2.81 14.68
N ALA A 99 -4.70 -3.13 13.54
CA ALA A 99 -3.27 -2.90 13.28
C ALA A 99 -3.05 -1.44 12.83
N ASP A 100 -3.17 -0.49 13.76
CA ASP A 100 -3.32 0.96 13.53
C ASP A 100 -2.17 1.82 14.09
N GLN A 101 -1.08 1.20 14.59
CA GLN A 101 0.04 1.93 15.16
C GLN A 101 1.13 2.22 14.09
N ASP A 102 1.91 3.30 14.32
CA ASP A 102 3.02 3.69 13.42
C ASP A 102 4.02 2.55 13.18
N ALA A 103 4.22 1.68 14.18
CA ALA A 103 5.09 0.51 14.04
C ALA A 103 4.53 -0.51 13.03
N ALA A 104 3.20 -0.67 12.95
CA ALA A 104 2.57 -1.51 11.93
C ALA A 104 2.74 -0.89 10.53
N ASN A 105 2.56 0.44 10.41
CA ASN A 105 2.68 1.17 9.16
C ASN A 105 4.10 1.11 8.56
N SER A 106 5.11 0.78 9.34
CA SER A 106 6.48 0.60 8.88
C SER A 106 6.79 -0.81 8.38
N LEU A 107 5.86 -1.76 8.52
CA LEU A 107 6.01 -3.12 8.00
C LEU A 107 5.76 -3.15 6.50
N LYS A 108 6.79 -3.47 5.74
CA LYS A 108 6.77 -3.59 4.28
C LYS A 108 6.16 -4.91 3.85
N ARG A 109 5.85 -5.05 2.57
CA ARG A 109 5.45 -6.33 2.01
C ARG A 109 6.48 -7.43 2.31
N GLY A 110 6.01 -8.54 2.90
CA GLY A 110 6.85 -9.66 3.30
C GLY A 110 7.41 -9.56 4.72
N ASP A 111 7.30 -8.40 5.37
CA ASP A 111 7.60 -8.26 6.79
C ASP A 111 6.44 -8.77 7.62
N SER A 112 6.75 -9.27 8.81
CA SER A 112 5.76 -9.59 9.83
C SER A 112 6.31 -9.30 11.22
N ALA A 113 5.43 -8.91 12.13
CA ALA A 113 5.76 -8.70 13.53
C ALA A 113 4.62 -9.24 14.40
N ILE A 114 4.92 -9.54 15.67
CA ILE A 114 3.90 -10.08 16.58
C ILE A 114 3.65 -9.08 17.67
N ASP A 115 2.36 -8.76 17.88
CA ASP A 115 1.89 -8.03 19.05
C ASP A 115 1.41 -9.05 20.09
N TYR A 116 1.85 -8.87 21.33
CA TYR A 116 1.55 -9.78 22.41
C TYR A 116 0.70 -9.10 23.50
N PHE A 117 -0.33 -9.81 23.94
CA PHE A 117 -1.15 -9.44 25.08
C PHE A 117 -1.29 -10.63 25.99
N ASN A 118 -1.39 -10.37 27.30
CA ASN A 118 -1.74 -11.37 28.29
C ASN A 118 -3.16 -11.15 28.74
N TYR A 119 -3.90 -12.21 28.96
CA TYR A 119 -5.21 -12.13 29.60
C TYR A 119 -5.25 -13.03 30.84
N THR A 120 -6.16 -12.76 31.72
CA THR A 120 -6.41 -13.59 32.91
C THR A 120 -7.84 -14.11 32.84
N VAL A 121 -7.96 -15.43 32.79
CA VAL A 121 -9.24 -16.14 32.93
C VAL A 121 -9.54 -16.42 34.39
N THR A 122 -10.81 -16.39 34.77
CA THR A 122 -11.26 -16.71 36.11
C THR A 122 -12.56 -17.50 36.12
N ASP A 123 -12.66 -18.44 37.03
CA ASP A 123 -13.88 -19.18 37.41
C ASP A 123 -14.71 -18.48 38.52
N GLY A 124 -14.26 -17.27 38.96
CA GLY A 124 -14.83 -16.48 40.05
C GLY A 124 -14.11 -16.67 41.38
N SER A 125 -13.24 -17.67 41.53
CA SER A 125 -12.48 -18.00 42.76
C SER A 125 -10.98 -18.08 42.51
N ARG A 126 -10.59 -18.60 41.35
CA ARG A 126 -9.24 -18.89 40.96
C ARG A 126 -8.96 -18.28 39.56
N THR A 127 -7.72 -18.23 39.16
CA THR A 127 -7.31 -17.61 37.93
C THR A 127 -6.15 -18.34 37.29
N ASP A 128 -6.08 -18.26 35.95
CA ASP A 128 -4.90 -18.60 35.15
C ASP A 128 -4.66 -17.52 34.10
N THR A 129 -3.49 -17.53 33.46
CA THR A 129 -3.10 -16.53 32.45
C THR A 129 -2.69 -17.17 31.16
N GLY A 130 -3.25 -16.69 30.06
CA GLY A 130 -2.86 -17.02 28.70
C GLY A 130 -2.29 -15.81 27.94
N VAL A 131 -1.75 -16.08 26.75
CA VAL A 131 -1.18 -15.07 25.84
C VAL A 131 -1.97 -15.04 24.56
N ILE A 132 -2.26 -13.85 24.06
CA ILE A 132 -2.75 -13.62 22.70
C ILE A 132 -1.56 -13.12 21.88
N ALA A 133 -1.17 -13.86 20.84
CA ALA A 133 -0.11 -13.50 19.90
C ALA A 133 -0.72 -13.15 18.54
N ILE A 134 -0.77 -11.86 18.19
CA ILE A 134 -1.34 -11.39 16.92
C ILE A 134 -0.22 -11.07 15.94
N THR A 135 -0.14 -11.86 14.87
CA THR A 135 0.82 -11.60 13.77
C THR A 135 0.28 -10.51 12.86
N VAL A 136 0.98 -9.39 12.82
CA VAL A 136 0.72 -8.29 11.89
C VAL A 136 1.61 -8.43 10.68
N ASN A 137 1.00 -8.58 9.50
CA ASN A 137 1.70 -8.70 8.22
C ASN A 137 1.72 -7.35 7.50
N GLY A 138 2.90 -6.97 7.01
CA GLY A 138 3.07 -5.82 6.14
C GLY A 138 2.39 -6.00 4.79
N ILE A 139 2.08 -4.89 4.14
CA ILE A 139 1.56 -4.81 2.78
C ILE A 139 2.44 -3.88 1.95
N SER A 140 2.30 -3.91 0.63
CA SER A 140 2.97 -2.98 -0.27
C SER A 140 2.37 -1.60 -0.15
N ASP A 141 3.22 -0.58 -0.01
CA ASP A 141 2.82 0.82 -0.15
C ASP A 141 2.86 1.21 -1.64
N PRO A 142 1.96 2.07 -2.10
CA PRO A 142 1.99 2.49 -3.49
C PRO A 142 3.18 3.40 -3.80
N PRO A 143 3.70 3.38 -5.05
CA PRO A 143 4.68 4.33 -5.52
C PRO A 143 4.25 5.79 -5.30
N VAL A 144 5.22 6.67 -5.10
CA VAL A 144 5.03 8.12 -5.01
C VAL A 144 5.74 8.78 -6.19
N PRO A 145 5.14 8.73 -7.41
CA PRO A 145 5.72 9.34 -8.58
C PRO A 145 5.57 10.87 -8.54
N ARG A 146 6.45 11.55 -9.29
CA ARG A 146 6.49 13.01 -9.39
C ARG A 146 6.58 13.43 -10.84
N ASP A 147 5.86 14.48 -11.18
CA ASP A 147 5.85 15.06 -12.51
C ASP A 147 7.25 15.44 -13.00
N ASP A 148 7.47 15.24 -14.30
CA ASP A 148 8.71 15.55 -15.00
C ASP A 148 8.53 16.73 -15.96
N THR A 149 9.67 17.30 -16.36
CA THR A 149 9.72 18.35 -17.38
C THR A 149 10.86 18.10 -18.38
N LEU A 150 10.60 18.45 -19.62
CA LEU A 150 11.60 18.47 -20.71
C LEU A 150 11.43 19.75 -21.51
N ALA A 151 12.55 20.36 -21.91
CA ALA A 151 12.56 21.42 -22.91
C ALA A 151 13.36 20.94 -24.14
N VAL A 152 12.85 21.20 -25.34
CA VAL A 152 13.46 20.79 -26.59
C VAL A 152 13.09 21.78 -27.71
N ASP A 153 13.99 21.97 -28.66
CA ASP A 153 13.71 22.78 -29.83
C ASP A 153 12.95 21.96 -30.89
N ALA A 154 12.15 22.63 -31.69
CA ALA A 154 11.45 22.04 -32.83
C ALA A 154 12.45 21.30 -33.75
N GLY A 155 12.09 20.09 -34.20
CA GLY A 155 12.95 19.25 -35.05
C GLY A 155 14.07 18.54 -34.29
N ALA A 156 14.32 18.83 -33.02
CA ALA A 156 15.36 18.17 -32.25
C ALA A 156 14.84 16.89 -31.56
N THR A 157 15.78 16.01 -31.20
CA THR A 157 15.53 14.80 -30.41
C THR A 157 16.26 14.88 -29.07
N ALA A 158 15.55 14.61 -27.98
CA ALA A 158 16.08 14.55 -26.63
C ALA A 158 15.99 13.11 -26.10
N THR A 159 17.12 12.55 -25.66
CA THR A 159 17.20 11.20 -25.10
C THR A 159 17.65 11.27 -23.64
N LYS A 160 16.99 10.52 -22.76
CA LYS A 160 17.38 10.34 -21.36
C LYS A 160 17.50 8.86 -21.05
N ASN A 161 18.61 8.49 -20.42
CA ASN A 161 18.77 7.13 -19.90
C ASN A 161 17.98 6.96 -18.58
N ALA A 162 17.87 5.73 -18.07
CA ALA A 162 17.13 5.42 -16.84
C ALA A 162 17.52 6.32 -15.64
N VAL A 163 18.82 6.63 -15.46
CA VAL A 163 19.31 7.50 -14.36
C VAL A 163 18.80 8.94 -14.44
N LYS A 164 18.37 9.38 -15.61
CA LYS A 164 17.85 10.73 -15.91
C LYS A 164 16.45 10.67 -16.52
N GLY A 165 15.83 9.50 -16.51
CA GLY A 165 14.50 9.23 -17.06
C GLY A 165 13.37 9.71 -16.14
N VAL A 166 12.15 9.30 -16.49
CA VAL A 166 10.94 9.71 -15.77
C VAL A 166 10.85 9.15 -14.35
N LEU A 167 11.50 8.00 -14.05
CA LEU A 167 11.49 7.42 -12.70
C LEU A 167 12.56 7.99 -11.76
N LYS A 168 13.37 8.96 -12.21
CA LYS A 168 14.52 9.49 -11.43
C LYS A 168 14.11 10.13 -10.10
N ASN A 169 12.99 10.83 -10.08
CA ASN A 169 12.44 11.58 -8.93
C ASN A 169 11.29 10.86 -8.24
N ASP A 170 10.93 9.69 -8.75
CA ASP A 170 9.92 8.83 -8.19
C ASP A 170 10.51 8.02 -7.03
N THR A 171 9.70 7.76 -6.04
CA THR A 171 10.09 7.00 -4.85
C THR A 171 9.04 5.96 -4.50
N ASP A 172 9.48 4.95 -3.80
CA ASP A 172 8.63 3.93 -3.21
C ASP A 172 8.88 3.85 -1.71
N PRO A 173 7.84 3.89 -0.84
CA PRO A 173 8.03 3.83 0.61
C PRO A 173 8.65 2.51 1.09
N ASP A 174 8.35 1.40 0.42
CA ASP A 174 8.94 0.09 0.71
C ASP A 174 10.37 -0.03 0.18
N GLY A 175 10.77 0.88 -0.72
CA GLY A 175 12.06 0.86 -1.43
C GLY A 175 12.06 -0.14 -2.59
N ASP A 176 10.90 -0.49 -3.10
CA ASP A 176 10.74 -1.37 -4.24
C ASP A 176 11.26 -0.70 -5.53
N THR A 177 11.67 -1.53 -6.49
CA THR A 177 12.13 -1.04 -7.79
C THR A 177 10.94 -0.67 -8.65
N LEU A 178 10.88 0.61 -9.04
CA LEU A 178 9.83 1.11 -9.91
C LEU A 178 10.10 0.81 -11.39
N THR A 179 9.03 0.54 -12.12
CA THR A 179 9.02 0.42 -13.59
C THR A 179 7.86 1.20 -14.17
N VAL A 180 7.96 1.53 -15.47
CA VAL A 180 6.84 2.13 -16.21
C VAL A 180 5.98 1.02 -16.80
N ASP A 181 4.70 1.01 -16.42
CA ASP A 181 3.72 0.01 -16.87
C ASP A 181 2.89 0.49 -18.06
N SER A 182 2.52 1.76 -18.10
CA SER A 182 1.68 2.30 -19.15
C SER A 182 2.04 3.74 -19.52
N ILE A 183 1.67 4.16 -20.74
CA ILE A 183 1.81 5.53 -21.23
C ILE A 183 0.55 5.95 -22.01
N ARG A 184 0.26 7.24 -22.00
CA ARG A 184 -0.79 7.85 -22.83
C ARG A 184 -0.50 9.32 -23.11
N THR A 185 -1.10 9.87 -24.15
CA THR A 185 -1.08 11.33 -24.40
C THR A 185 -1.96 12.06 -23.37
N GLY A 186 -1.64 13.33 -23.15
CA GLY A 186 -2.45 14.22 -22.31
C GLY A 186 -2.06 14.22 -20.84
N ARG A 187 -2.76 15.08 -20.08
CA ARG A 187 -2.53 15.27 -18.65
C ARG A 187 -3.04 14.08 -17.84
N GLU A 188 -2.46 13.87 -16.68
CA GLU A 188 -2.83 12.81 -15.73
C GLU A 188 -4.34 12.71 -15.46
N ASN A 189 -4.99 13.84 -15.27
CA ASN A 189 -6.43 13.92 -14.94
C ASN A 189 -7.36 14.02 -16.17
N LYS A 190 -6.86 13.75 -17.37
CA LYS A 190 -7.61 13.80 -18.64
C LYS A 190 -7.51 12.48 -19.39
N THR A 191 -8.48 12.24 -20.25
CA THR A 191 -8.40 11.13 -21.21
C THR A 191 -7.39 11.45 -22.31
N GLY A 192 -6.75 10.41 -22.82
CA GLY A 192 -5.77 10.52 -23.92
C GLY A 192 -5.68 9.22 -24.69
N THR A 193 -4.90 9.22 -25.76
CA THR A 193 -4.62 8.02 -26.53
C THR A 193 -3.59 7.18 -25.80
N SER A 194 -3.91 5.92 -25.50
CA SER A 194 -2.99 4.97 -24.89
C SER A 194 -1.92 4.55 -25.89
N GLY A 195 -0.69 4.40 -25.40
CA GLY A 195 0.45 3.85 -26.10
C GLY A 195 0.94 2.56 -25.47
N THR A 196 1.98 1.98 -26.08
CA THR A 196 2.70 0.82 -25.56
C THR A 196 4.08 1.25 -25.09
N VAL A 197 4.46 0.86 -23.88
CA VAL A 197 5.81 1.11 -23.32
C VAL A 197 6.86 0.54 -24.28
N GLY A 198 7.92 1.31 -24.53
CA GLY A 198 8.98 0.98 -25.49
C GLY A 198 8.61 1.25 -26.97
N THR A 199 7.43 1.82 -27.25
CA THR A 199 7.00 2.16 -28.61
C THR A 199 6.66 3.66 -28.68
N ALA A 200 6.99 4.30 -29.80
CA ALA A 200 6.71 5.71 -30.02
C ALA A 200 5.20 6.00 -29.96
N LEU A 201 4.82 6.95 -29.14
CA LEU A 201 3.47 7.48 -29.00
C LEU A 201 3.42 8.90 -29.55
N THR A 202 2.62 9.09 -30.60
CA THR A 202 2.52 10.38 -31.28
C THR A 202 1.68 11.37 -30.47
N GLY A 203 2.31 12.49 -30.14
CA GLY A 203 1.69 13.66 -29.52
C GLY A 203 1.34 14.75 -30.54
N SER A 204 1.07 15.97 -30.04
CA SER A 204 0.74 17.12 -30.88
C SER A 204 1.95 17.74 -31.56
N TYR A 205 3.11 17.71 -30.91
CA TYR A 205 4.33 18.36 -31.36
C TYR A 205 5.50 17.38 -31.58
N GLY A 206 5.35 16.14 -31.19
CA GLY A 206 6.39 15.12 -31.37
C GLY A 206 5.95 13.73 -30.95
N ASP A 207 6.90 12.80 -31.05
CA ASP A 207 6.74 11.42 -30.68
C ASP A 207 7.54 11.13 -29.40
N LEU A 208 6.92 10.51 -28.39
CA LEU A 208 7.56 10.08 -27.16
C LEU A 208 7.63 8.57 -27.08
N THR A 209 8.81 8.03 -26.81
CA THR A 209 9.01 6.63 -26.41
C THR A 209 9.49 6.61 -24.96
N ILE A 210 8.77 5.96 -24.06
CA ILE A 210 9.22 5.67 -22.69
C ILE A 210 9.41 4.16 -22.56
N ASN A 211 10.56 3.73 -22.03
CA ASN A 211 10.88 2.33 -21.77
C ASN A 211 10.49 1.97 -20.31
N SER A 212 10.39 0.67 -20.03
CA SER A 212 10.00 0.18 -18.70
C SER A 212 10.97 0.60 -17.58
N ASP A 213 12.25 0.87 -17.88
CA ASP A 213 13.24 1.38 -16.94
C ASP A 213 13.18 2.90 -16.72
N GLY A 214 12.16 3.58 -17.29
CA GLY A 214 11.97 5.01 -17.22
C GLY A 214 12.85 5.82 -18.19
N SER A 215 13.76 5.21 -18.92
CA SER A 215 14.49 5.89 -20.00
C SER A 215 13.53 6.32 -21.10
N TYR A 216 13.83 7.44 -21.76
CA TYR A 216 12.95 7.92 -22.82
C TYR A 216 13.68 8.68 -23.94
N GLU A 217 13.02 8.72 -25.07
CA GLU A 217 13.35 9.55 -26.21
C GLU A 217 12.13 10.35 -26.65
N TYR A 218 12.31 11.65 -26.85
CA TYR A 218 11.30 12.51 -27.43
C TYR A 218 11.86 13.19 -28.69
N SER A 219 11.16 13.07 -29.81
CA SER A 219 11.50 13.70 -31.07
C SER A 219 10.44 14.76 -31.42
N ALA A 220 10.83 16.03 -31.44
CA ALA A 220 9.93 17.16 -31.73
C ALA A 220 9.66 17.30 -33.25
N ASN A 221 9.27 16.23 -33.93
CA ASN A 221 9.16 16.09 -35.39
C ASN A 221 7.85 16.67 -35.98
N ASN A 222 6.88 17.05 -35.14
CA ASN A 222 5.59 17.63 -35.54
C ASN A 222 5.46 19.11 -35.18
N ALA A 223 6.56 19.76 -34.80
CA ALA A 223 6.58 21.13 -34.28
C ALA A 223 6.82 22.23 -35.32
N GLY A 224 6.90 21.91 -36.61
CA GLY A 224 7.16 22.86 -37.70
C GLY A 224 6.09 23.97 -37.93
N ARG A 225 5.05 24.01 -37.08
CA ARG A 225 4.05 25.09 -37.09
C ARG A 225 4.36 26.19 -36.07
N LEU A 226 5.32 26.00 -35.19
CA LEU A 226 5.72 26.99 -34.19
C LEU A 226 6.65 28.01 -34.85
N ASN A 227 6.30 29.30 -34.71
CA ASN A 227 7.18 30.35 -35.15
C ASN A 227 8.48 30.42 -34.31
N PRO A 228 9.56 31.01 -34.82
CA PRO A 228 10.79 31.17 -34.05
C PRO A 228 10.54 31.86 -32.71
N GLY A 229 10.93 31.18 -31.61
CA GLY A 229 10.72 31.65 -30.22
C GLY A 229 9.31 31.41 -29.64
N GLU A 230 8.36 30.94 -30.44
CA GLU A 230 7.06 30.49 -29.93
C GLU A 230 7.24 29.18 -29.14
N THR A 231 6.55 29.04 -28.04
CA THR A 231 6.59 27.84 -27.21
C THR A 231 5.23 27.16 -27.10
N ALA A 232 5.21 25.85 -27.12
CA ALA A 232 4.04 25.04 -26.83
C ALA A 232 4.38 23.96 -25.81
N VAL A 233 3.39 23.54 -25.03
CA VAL A 233 3.57 22.50 -24.04
C VAL A 233 2.62 21.35 -24.35
N GLU A 234 3.17 20.15 -24.48
CA GLU A 234 2.37 18.94 -24.50
C GLU A 234 2.65 18.06 -23.29
N TYR A 235 1.74 17.15 -23.02
CA TYR A 235 1.76 16.30 -21.84
C TYR A 235 1.61 14.87 -22.25
N PHE A 236 2.38 14.02 -21.61
CA PHE A 236 2.18 12.58 -21.62
C PHE A 236 2.08 12.10 -20.16
N THR A 237 1.19 11.18 -19.92
CA THR A 237 1.05 10.51 -18.62
C THR A 237 1.73 9.16 -18.70
N TYR A 238 2.51 8.81 -17.70
CA TYR A 238 3.02 7.47 -17.48
C TYR A 238 2.49 6.92 -16.15
N THR A 239 2.55 5.62 -15.97
CA THR A 239 2.19 4.96 -14.72
C THR A 239 3.43 4.26 -14.19
N ALA A 240 3.88 4.68 -12.99
CA ALA A 240 4.92 3.99 -12.25
C ALA A 240 4.30 2.85 -11.44
N THR A 241 4.92 1.68 -11.45
CA THR A 241 4.46 0.50 -10.71
C THR A 241 5.61 -0.17 -9.95
N ASP A 242 5.28 -0.67 -8.75
CA ASP A 242 6.11 -1.55 -7.92
C ASP A 242 5.80 -3.05 -8.13
N THR A 243 4.97 -3.41 -9.11
CA THR A 243 4.38 -4.72 -9.42
C THR A 243 3.06 -5.04 -8.72
N ASP A 244 2.78 -4.48 -7.56
CA ASP A 244 1.54 -4.70 -6.81
C ASP A 244 0.56 -3.56 -6.99
N THR A 245 1.09 -2.34 -6.99
CA THR A 245 0.30 -1.11 -7.10
C THR A 245 0.88 -0.21 -8.18
N SER A 246 0.06 0.71 -8.67
CA SER A 246 0.46 1.60 -9.77
C SER A 246 -0.12 2.99 -9.55
N VAL A 247 0.71 4.01 -9.74
CA VAL A 247 0.31 5.42 -9.61
C VAL A 247 0.78 6.20 -10.83
N ALA A 248 -0.05 7.11 -11.31
CA ALA A 248 0.24 7.92 -12.49
C ALA A 248 1.01 9.19 -12.13
N ALA A 249 1.88 9.62 -13.05
CA ALA A 249 2.47 10.95 -13.13
C ALA A 249 2.56 11.39 -14.59
N GLN A 250 3.01 12.62 -14.83
CA GLN A 250 3.10 13.16 -16.18
C GLN A 250 4.47 13.76 -16.47
N ILE A 251 4.84 13.76 -17.75
CA ILE A 251 5.94 14.57 -18.27
C ILE A 251 5.35 15.73 -19.08
N ALA A 252 5.75 16.96 -18.73
CA ALA A 252 5.43 18.18 -19.47
C ALA A 252 6.59 18.53 -20.40
N ILE A 253 6.36 18.50 -21.72
CA ILE A 253 7.36 18.77 -22.74
C ILE A 253 7.10 20.14 -23.35
N THR A 254 8.01 21.07 -23.11
CA THR A 254 8.01 22.40 -23.74
C THR A 254 8.80 22.34 -25.04
N VAL A 255 8.13 22.57 -26.15
CA VAL A 255 8.76 22.65 -27.47
C VAL A 255 8.85 24.11 -27.89
N THR A 256 10.05 24.53 -28.28
CA THR A 256 10.35 25.89 -28.76
C THR A 256 10.53 25.89 -30.28
N GLY A 257 9.78 26.72 -30.97
CA GLY A 257 9.96 26.93 -32.41
C GLY A 257 11.33 27.54 -32.73
N ILE A 258 11.97 27.04 -33.76
CA ILE A 258 13.23 27.55 -34.29
C ILE A 258 13.01 28.18 -35.66
N ASN A 259 13.99 28.93 -36.11
CA ASN A 259 13.96 29.44 -37.51
C ASN A 259 14.28 28.30 -38.48
N ASP A 260 13.33 27.94 -39.32
CA ASP A 260 13.58 26.97 -40.39
C ASP A 260 14.53 27.52 -41.41
N PRO A 261 15.47 26.72 -41.93
CA PRO A 261 16.29 27.15 -43.03
C PRO A 261 15.40 27.50 -44.25
N PRO A 262 15.76 28.53 -45.03
CA PRO A 262 14.99 28.91 -46.20
C PRO A 262 14.91 27.73 -47.17
N GLU A 263 13.68 27.34 -47.52
CA GLU A 263 13.44 26.33 -48.55
C GLU A 263 13.77 26.95 -49.90
N VAL A 264 14.73 26.39 -50.62
CA VAL A 264 15.02 26.77 -51.98
C VAL A 264 13.91 26.17 -52.85
N LEU A 265 12.86 26.96 -53.08
CA LEU A 265 11.90 26.66 -54.14
C LEU A 265 12.68 26.71 -55.47
N TYR A 266 12.85 25.57 -56.10
CA TYR A 266 13.42 25.51 -57.46
C TYR A 266 12.66 26.53 -58.30
N PRO A 267 13.34 27.47 -58.99
CA PRO A 267 12.66 28.42 -59.84
C PRO A 267 11.89 27.60 -60.87
N VAL A 268 10.59 27.85 -60.94
CA VAL A 268 9.79 27.38 -62.08
C VAL A 268 10.56 27.80 -63.30
N ARG A 269 11.09 26.83 -64.07
CA ARG A 269 11.71 27.15 -65.37
C ARG A 269 10.65 27.93 -66.15
N ASP A 270 10.85 29.24 -66.30
CA ASP A 270 10.09 30.00 -67.25
C ASP A 270 10.41 29.39 -68.64
N PRO A 271 9.42 28.77 -69.31
CA PRO A 271 9.64 28.15 -70.59
C PRO A 271 10.01 29.18 -71.68
N ASN A 272 9.96 30.49 -71.38
CA ASN A 272 10.26 31.55 -72.33
C ASN A 272 11.66 32.18 -72.16
N ILE A 273 12.46 31.74 -71.17
CA ILE A 273 13.87 32.20 -71.11
C ILE A 273 14.70 31.41 -72.14
N VAL A 274 14.83 31.97 -73.29
CA VAL A 274 15.82 31.53 -74.29
C VAL A 274 17.17 32.06 -73.85
N VAL A 275 18.03 31.17 -73.32
CA VAL A 275 19.44 31.47 -73.08
C VAL A 275 20.09 31.54 -74.47
N GLY A 276 20.36 32.80 -74.91
CA GLY A 276 21.12 32.99 -76.14
C GLY A 276 22.52 32.38 -76.03
N GLU A 277 22.87 31.51 -76.90
CA GLU A 277 24.25 31.02 -77.03
C GLU A 277 25.20 32.17 -77.43
N PRO A 278 26.52 32.10 -77.03
CA PRO A 278 27.53 33.14 -77.32
C PRO A 278 27.94 33.16 -78.81
#